data_06a8575f2dc24b735ca1965ffd199f35
#
_entry.id   06a8575f2dc24b735ca1965ffd199f35
#
_cell.length_a   1.000
_cell.length_b   1.000
_cell.length_c   1.000
_cell.angle_alpha   90.00
_cell.angle_beta   90.00
_cell.angle_gamma   90.00
#
_symmetry.space_group_name_H-M   'P 1'
#
loop_
_entity.id
_entity.type
_entity.pdbx_description
1 polymer ?
#
loop_
_entity_poly.entity_id
_entity_poly.type
_entity_poly.pdbx_seq_one_letter_code
_entity_poly.pdbx_strand_id
1 'polypeptide(L)'
;MNSCDFSLSQYSYSPVVDDMELEHFTIQEDRDDLIPMIKDAMAASDDGFKIFASPWTAAPWMKDNNAWVGGKLLPKYYDTWALFFSKYVDAYEAEGIPIWGFTVENEPHGNGDNWESMHYTPQEMTDFVQHHLGPKLEKDGHGDKIILGYDQNRAGIKEWVDVMYKDEATSKYYDGTAIHWYESTYDYFAEDLQYAHFKAPDKYLIETEGCVDSQVPEWRNDKWYWSKESTDWGGWDWAREEDKHLHPKYAPVNRYARDIIGCMNNWVDGWVDWNMVLDRQGGPNWFKNWCVAPVIVDPDNDEVYFTPLYYTMAHFSKYIRPGAEVIDVQNTDKDLMVTAAKNPDGTIAFVIFNEGMKDKNYELRFAKAWLIST
;
A
#
# COMPACT_ATOMS: atom_id res chain seq x y z
N MET A 1 7.02 -1.62 10.18
CA MET A 1 7.94 -1.31 11.33
C MET A 1 7.18 -1.60 12.62
N ASN A 2 7.78 -2.25 13.61
CA ASN A 2 7.08 -2.91 14.71
C ASN A 2 6.12 -4.01 14.21
N SER A 3 5.32 -4.61 15.10
CA SER A 3 4.29 -5.57 14.72
C SER A 3 3.09 -4.91 14.06
N CYS A 4 2.33 -5.72 13.32
CA CYS A 4 1.00 -5.45 12.79
C CYS A 4 0.12 -6.68 12.99
N ASP A 5 -1.11 -6.65 12.53
CA ASP A 5 -2.03 -7.80 12.60
C ASP A 5 -1.48 -9.07 11.95
N PHE A 6 -0.68 -8.96 10.88
CA PHE A 6 -0.02 -10.09 10.21
C PHE A 6 1.30 -10.55 10.85
N SER A 7 1.70 -9.99 11.96
CA SER A 7 2.76 -10.54 12.80
C SER A 7 2.28 -11.78 13.57
N LEU A 8 3.19 -12.59 14.08
CA LEU A 8 2.83 -13.74 14.93
C LEU A 8 2.47 -13.33 16.35
N SER A 9 2.96 -12.18 16.80
CA SER A 9 2.70 -11.57 18.10
C SER A 9 2.97 -10.07 18.05
N GLN A 10 2.51 -9.36 19.06
CA GLN A 10 2.80 -7.95 19.22
C GLN A 10 4.23 -7.73 19.74
N TYR A 11 4.99 -6.87 19.07
CA TYR A 11 6.35 -6.47 19.45
C TYR A 11 6.71 -5.07 18.99
N SER A 12 7.74 -4.50 19.60
CA SER A 12 8.33 -3.23 19.19
C SER A 12 9.86 -3.31 19.18
N TYR A 13 10.49 -2.64 18.24
CA TYR A 13 11.95 -2.47 18.21
C TYR A 13 12.48 -1.57 19.35
N SER A 14 11.59 -0.90 20.08
CA SER A 14 11.92 -0.10 21.28
C SER A 14 11.20 -0.64 22.51
N PRO A 15 11.63 -1.81 23.05
CA PRO A 15 10.90 -2.51 24.09
C PRO A 15 11.06 -1.90 25.51
N VAL A 16 12.06 -1.04 25.71
CA VAL A 16 12.39 -0.47 27.03
C VAL A 16 11.66 0.87 27.23
N VAL A 17 10.90 0.96 28.30
CA VAL A 17 10.14 2.16 28.65
C VAL A 17 11.05 3.34 28.94
N ASP A 18 10.69 4.52 28.43
CA ASP A 18 11.43 5.78 28.58
C ASP A 18 12.88 5.76 28.06
N ASP A 19 13.22 4.83 27.16
CA ASP A 19 14.50 4.81 26.44
C ASP A 19 14.49 5.88 25.33
N MET A 20 14.68 7.13 25.73
CA MET A 20 14.59 8.29 24.84
C MET A 20 15.62 8.29 23.71
N GLU A 21 16.79 7.74 23.96
CA GLU A 21 17.90 7.65 22.99
C GLU A 21 17.90 6.30 22.24
N LEU A 22 16.90 5.45 22.49
CA LEU A 22 16.75 4.13 21.89
C LEU A 22 18.04 3.31 21.96
N GLU A 23 18.70 3.30 23.14
CA GLU A 23 19.92 2.52 23.37
C GLU A 23 19.67 1.00 23.27
N HIS A 24 18.41 0.58 23.53
CA HIS A 24 17.97 -0.81 23.46
C HIS A 24 17.17 -1.11 22.17
N PHE A 25 17.31 -0.28 21.13
CA PHE A 25 16.67 -0.54 19.85
C PHE A 25 17.15 -1.84 19.24
N THR A 26 16.23 -2.67 18.76
CA THR A 26 16.54 -3.98 18.18
C THR A 26 15.54 -4.41 17.13
N ILE A 27 16.00 -4.95 16.03
CA ILE A 27 15.19 -5.60 14.99
C ILE A 27 15.29 -7.14 15.09
N GLN A 28 15.55 -7.66 16.29
CA GLN A 28 15.80 -9.09 16.47
C GLN A 28 14.64 -9.96 16.01
N GLU A 29 13.41 -9.52 16.22
CA GLU A 29 12.21 -10.26 15.80
C GLU A 29 12.20 -10.49 14.27
N ASP A 30 12.59 -9.48 13.49
CA ASP A 30 12.61 -9.57 12.03
C ASP A 30 13.77 -10.46 11.50
N ARG A 31 14.81 -10.66 12.31
CA ARG A 31 15.96 -11.51 11.92
C ARG A 31 15.63 -12.99 11.87
N ASP A 32 14.57 -13.39 12.55
CA ASP A 32 14.19 -14.79 12.65
C ASP A 32 13.45 -15.26 11.37
N ASP A 33 12.71 -14.38 10.69
CA ASP A 33 11.89 -14.73 9.52
C ASP A 33 11.90 -13.66 8.40
N LEU A 34 11.54 -12.42 8.68
CA LEU A 34 11.31 -11.39 7.68
C LEU A 34 12.58 -11.02 6.89
N ILE A 35 13.69 -10.78 7.59
CA ILE A 35 14.97 -10.42 6.95
C ILE A 35 15.52 -11.53 6.06
N PRO A 36 15.54 -12.82 6.46
CA PRO A 36 15.89 -13.92 5.57
C PRO A 36 15.01 -13.97 4.32
N MET A 37 13.69 -13.86 4.47
CA MET A 37 12.75 -13.87 3.36
C MET A 37 12.99 -12.73 2.38
N ILE A 38 13.22 -11.50 2.87
CA ILE A 38 13.55 -10.34 2.01
C ILE A 38 14.84 -10.58 1.24
N LYS A 39 15.88 -11.10 1.90
CA LYS A 39 17.17 -11.42 1.24
C LYS A 39 17.01 -12.48 0.15
N ASP A 40 16.22 -13.50 0.38
CA ASP A 40 15.93 -14.54 -0.61
C ASP A 40 15.13 -13.96 -1.80
N ALA A 41 14.16 -13.09 -1.53
CA ALA A 41 13.42 -12.39 -2.57
C ALA A 41 14.33 -11.46 -3.40
N MET A 42 15.23 -10.72 -2.74
CA MET A 42 16.22 -9.87 -3.43
C MET A 42 17.16 -10.71 -4.30
N ALA A 43 17.61 -11.86 -3.81
CA ALA A 43 18.46 -12.77 -4.57
C ALA A 43 17.76 -13.42 -5.77
N ALA A 44 16.45 -13.59 -5.70
CA ALA A 44 15.63 -14.14 -6.78
C ALA A 44 15.21 -13.09 -7.81
N SER A 45 15.40 -11.80 -7.56
CA SER A 45 15.00 -10.71 -8.44
C SER A 45 16.17 -10.23 -9.29
N ASP A 46 16.08 -10.37 -10.62
CA ASP A 46 17.10 -9.87 -11.55
C ASP A 46 17.13 -8.33 -11.62
N ASP A 47 15.97 -7.69 -11.50
CA ASP A 47 15.82 -6.23 -11.64
C ASP A 47 15.83 -5.47 -10.30
N GLY A 48 15.81 -6.21 -9.16
CA GLY A 48 15.64 -5.64 -7.84
C GLY A 48 14.22 -5.09 -7.62
N PHE A 49 13.98 -4.55 -6.42
CA PHE A 49 12.74 -3.85 -6.06
C PHE A 49 13.01 -2.82 -4.96
N LYS A 50 12.13 -1.86 -4.84
CA LYS A 50 12.16 -0.86 -3.79
C LYS A 50 11.40 -1.35 -2.57
N ILE A 51 11.88 -1.02 -1.38
CA ILE A 51 11.24 -1.35 -0.11
C ILE A 51 10.89 -0.04 0.60
N PHE A 52 9.62 0.16 0.89
CA PHE A 52 9.18 1.14 1.86
C PHE A 52 8.60 0.44 3.09
N ALA A 53 8.62 1.10 4.22
CA ALA A 53 8.18 0.56 5.49
C ALA A 53 7.09 1.45 6.11
N SER A 54 6.08 0.82 6.70
CA SER A 54 4.97 1.51 7.38
C SER A 54 4.91 1.07 8.85
N PRO A 55 4.89 1.99 9.83
CA PRO A 55 4.54 1.65 11.20
C PRO A 55 3.03 1.60 11.38
N TRP A 56 2.53 0.63 12.16
CA TRP A 56 1.13 0.56 12.60
C TRP A 56 0.91 1.29 13.93
N THR A 57 1.97 1.44 14.70
CA THR A 57 1.94 2.14 15.99
C THR A 57 3.34 2.36 16.54
N ALA A 58 3.54 3.41 17.30
CA ALA A 58 4.68 3.53 18.19
C ALA A 58 4.57 2.53 19.35
N ALA A 59 5.68 2.29 20.05
CA ALA A 59 5.66 1.47 21.26
C ALA A 59 4.61 2.02 22.26
N PRO A 60 3.88 1.15 22.98
CA PRO A 60 2.84 1.60 23.92
C PRO A 60 3.26 2.71 24.88
N TRP A 61 4.48 2.66 25.39
CA TRP A 61 4.99 3.64 26.34
C TRP A 61 5.18 5.06 25.75
N MET A 62 5.21 5.19 24.42
CA MET A 62 5.28 6.49 23.74
C MET A 62 3.91 7.13 23.56
N LYS A 63 2.81 6.40 23.83
CA LYS A 63 1.44 6.82 23.54
C LYS A 63 0.69 7.27 24.79
N ASP A 64 -0.33 8.08 24.58
CA ASP A 64 -1.17 8.64 25.64
C ASP A 64 -2.02 7.59 26.36
N ASN A 65 -2.37 6.50 25.68
CA ASN A 65 -3.16 5.40 26.23
C ASN A 65 -2.32 4.20 26.71
N ASN A 66 -1.00 4.23 26.52
CA ASN A 66 -0.07 3.14 26.87
C ASN A 66 -0.53 1.75 26.35
N ALA A 67 -1.07 1.69 25.16
CA ALA A 67 -1.62 0.48 24.55
C ALA A 67 -1.14 0.32 23.09
N TRP A 68 -1.20 -0.91 22.57
CA TRP A 68 -0.90 -1.21 21.16
C TRP A 68 -1.94 -0.60 20.20
N VAL A 69 -3.19 -0.55 20.62
CA VAL A 69 -4.33 -0.17 19.82
C VAL A 69 -4.77 1.25 20.14
N GLY A 70 -5.03 2.07 19.10
CA GLY A 70 -5.50 3.44 19.24
C GLY A 70 -4.52 4.36 19.98
N GLY A 71 -5.02 5.46 20.51
CA GLY A 71 -4.21 6.47 21.17
C GLY A 71 -3.39 7.34 20.22
N LYS A 72 -2.64 8.27 20.79
CA LYS A 72 -1.80 9.22 20.05
C LYS A 72 -0.38 9.22 20.59
N LEU A 73 0.57 9.48 19.71
CA LEU A 73 1.96 9.74 20.09
C LEU A 73 2.02 10.98 21.00
N LEU A 74 2.66 10.84 22.16
CA LEU A 74 2.87 11.97 23.06
C LEU A 74 3.92 12.92 22.50
N PRO A 75 3.70 14.25 22.47
CA PRO A 75 4.66 15.21 21.91
C PRO A 75 6.06 15.13 22.52
N LYS A 76 6.19 14.74 23.78
CA LYS A 76 7.50 14.54 24.43
C LYS A 76 8.36 13.43 23.79
N TYR A 77 7.76 12.55 22.98
CA TYR A 77 8.43 11.46 22.31
C TYR A 77 8.58 11.68 20.79
N TYR A 78 8.22 12.83 20.25
CA TYR A 78 8.35 13.10 18.80
C TYR A 78 9.78 12.95 18.31
N ASP A 79 10.77 13.46 19.06
CA ASP A 79 12.18 13.30 18.68
C ASP A 79 12.65 11.84 18.80
N THR A 80 12.16 11.10 19.80
CA THR A 80 12.43 9.67 19.98
C THR A 80 11.80 8.86 18.85
N TRP A 81 10.58 9.19 18.45
CA TRP A 81 9.91 8.52 17.33
C TRP A 81 10.58 8.83 16.00
N ALA A 82 11.05 10.05 15.75
CA ALA A 82 11.86 10.38 14.60
C ALA A 82 13.21 9.64 14.58
N LEU A 83 13.86 9.49 15.75
CA LEU A 83 15.07 8.67 15.89
C LEU A 83 14.80 7.19 15.59
N PHE A 84 13.62 6.67 15.91
CA PHE A 84 13.24 5.30 15.60
C PHE A 84 13.29 5.01 14.09
N PHE A 85 12.80 5.92 13.24
CA PHE A 85 12.90 5.77 11.78
C PHE A 85 14.34 5.75 11.30
N SER A 86 15.18 6.66 11.84
CA SER A 86 16.61 6.69 11.51
C SER A 86 17.31 5.39 11.87
N LYS A 87 17.11 4.88 13.10
CA LYS A 87 17.70 3.60 13.55
C LYS A 87 17.18 2.41 12.76
N TYR A 88 15.94 2.44 12.29
CA TYR A 88 15.39 1.40 11.43
C TYR A 88 16.14 1.34 10.09
N VAL A 89 16.39 2.48 9.45
CA VAL A 89 17.22 2.54 8.23
C VAL A 89 18.59 1.95 8.48
N ASP A 90 19.31 2.43 9.51
CA ASP A 90 20.63 1.96 9.84
C ASP A 90 20.69 0.44 10.05
N ALA A 91 19.67 -0.09 10.77
CA ALA A 91 19.62 -1.52 11.10
C ALA A 91 19.35 -2.40 9.86
N TYR A 92 18.43 -2.00 8.99
CA TYR A 92 18.11 -2.74 7.76
C TYR A 92 19.22 -2.63 6.71
N GLU A 93 19.83 -1.45 6.56
CA GLU A 93 20.95 -1.27 5.66
C GLU A 93 22.20 -2.04 6.14
N ALA A 94 22.39 -2.17 7.46
CA ALA A 94 23.42 -3.05 8.02
C ALA A 94 23.18 -4.54 7.72
N GLU A 95 21.93 -4.95 7.52
CA GLU A 95 21.55 -6.27 7.03
C GLU A 95 21.71 -6.42 5.50
N GLY A 96 22.06 -5.35 4.79
CA GLY A 96 22.16 -5.33 3.32
C GLY A 96 20.83 -5.14 2.61
N ILE A 97 19.83 -4.63 3.31
CA ILE A 97 18.48 -4.35 2.78
C ILE A 97 18.30 -2.84 2.65
N PRO A 98 18.39 -2.27 1.45
CA PRO A 98 18.21 -0.83 1.25
C PRO A 98 16.74 -0.43 1.42
N ILE A 99 16.48 0.53 2.28
CA ILE A 99 15.16 1.13 2.45
C ILE A 99 15.02 2.31 1.49
N TRP A 100 13.96 2.31 0.69
CA TRP A 100 13.64 3.40 -0.22
C TRP A 100 12.90 4.54 0.48
N GLY A 101 12.00 4.21 1.42
CA GLY A 101 11.21 5.21 2.11
C GLY A 101 10.26 4.65 3.16
N PHE A 102 9.32 5.50 3.57
CA PHE A 102 8.35 5.22 4.62
C PHE A 102 6.98 5.79 4.28
N THR A 103 5.92 5.17 4.82
CA THR A 103 4.76 5.94 5.23
C THR A 103 4.94 6.39 6.68
N VAL A 104 4.33 7.53 7.06
CA VAL A 104 4.52 8.07 8.42
C VAL A 104 3.79 7.23 9.46
N GLU A 105 2.61 6.75 9.11
CA GLU A 105 1.76 5.87 9.94
C GLU A 105 0.77 5.16 9.05
N ASN A 106 0.59 3.86 9.25
CA ASN A 106 -0.48 3.10 8.63
C ASN A 106 -1.83 3.49 9.24
N GLU A 107 -2.78 3.86 8.41
CA GLU A 107 -4.17 4.15 8.78
C GLU A 107 -4.32 5.12 9.97
N PRO A 108 -3.88 6.37 9.84
CA PRO A 108 -3.86 7.34 10.96
C PRO A 108 -5.25 7.72 11.49
N HIS A 109 -6.34 7.34 10.83
CA HIS A 109 -7.70 7.41 11.40
C HIS A 109 -8.01 6.25 12.35
N GLY A 110 -7.11 5.25 12.43
CA GLY A 110 -7.30 4.00 13.14
C GLY A 110 -8.03 2.96 12.29
N ASN A 111 -8.04 1.75 12.80
CA ASN A 111 -8.63 0.56 12.17
C ASN A 111 -9.87 0.03 12.92
N GLY A 112 -10.60 0.91 13.59
CA GLY A 112 -11.76 0.54 14.39
C GLY A 112 -11.43 -0.14 15.72
N ASP A 113 -10.24 0.14 16.29
CA ASP A 113 -9.74 -0.41 17.57
C ASP A 113 -9.57 -1.95 17.56
N ASN A 114 -9.14 -2.49 16.42
CA ASN A 114 -8.96 -3.93 16.25
C ASN A 114 -7.53 -4.40 16.59
N TRP A 115 -6.55 -4.02 15.77
CA TRP A 115 -5.14 -4.39 15.93
C TRP A 115 -4.27 -3.16 16.14
N GLU A 116 -2.96 -3.30 16.07
CA GLU A 116 -2.02 -2.20 16.27
C GLU A 116 -2.46 -0.97 15.46
N SER A 117 -2.52 0.18 16.13
CA SER A 117 -2.91 1.45 15.50
C SER A 117 -2.50 2.64 16.35
N MET A 118 -2.34 3.79 15.69
CA MET A 118 -2.08 5.06 16.33
C MET A 118 -2.69 6.19 15.50
N HIS A 119 -3.30 7.17 16.18
CA HIS A 119 -4.03 8.23 15.51
C HIS A 119 -3.20 9.48 15.29
N TYR A 120 -3.33 10.04 14.10
CA TYR A 120 -2.90 11.40 13.76
C TYR A 120 -4.06 12.18 13.15
N THR A 121 -4.11 13.46 13.41
CA THR A 121 -4.79 14.41 12.54
C THR A 121 -3.84 14.85 11.42
N PRO A 122 -4.34 15.40 10.29
CA PRO A 122 -3.48 15.94 9.25
C PRO A 122 -2.44 16.92 9.77
N GLN A 123 -2.82 17.78 10.72
CA GLN A 123 -1.91 18.76 11.33
C GLN A 123 -0.85 18.10 12.22
N GLU A 124 -1.23 17.15 13.08
CA GLU A 124 -0.28 16.45 13.96
C GLU A 124 0.78 15.69 13.16
N MET A 125 0.39 15.00 12.07
CA MET A 125 1.33 14.31 11.19
C MET A 125 2.25 15.30 10.49
N THR A 126 1.70 16.41 9.97
CA THR A 126 2.50 17.42 9.27
C THR A 126 3.48 18.10 10.21
N ASP A 127 3.06 18.41 11.45
CA ASP A 127 3.95 18.97 12.47
C ASP A 127 5.08 18.00 12.82
N PHE A 128 4.77 16.71 12.96
CA PHE A 128 5.77 15.67 13.20
C PHE A 128 6.77 15.56 12.04
N VAL A 129 6.30 15.48 10.80
CA VAL A 129 7.17 15.38 9.62
C VAL A 129 8.02 16.62 9.45
N GLN A 130 7.42 17.80 9.56
CA GLN A 130 8.10 19.09 9.31
C GLN A 130 9.16 19.41 10.36
N HIS A 131 8.88 19.14 11.63
CA HIS A 131 9.71 19.60 12.74
C HIS A 131 10.59 18.53 13.39
N HIS A 132 10.30 17.25 13.17
CA HIS A 132 10.99 16.15 13.81
C HIS A 132 11.53 15.13 12.80
N LEU A 133 10.67 14.43 12.04
CA LEU A 133 11.09 13.33 11.19
C LEU A 133 12.02 13.76 10.05
N GLY A 134 11.60 14.73 9.23
CA GLY A 134 12.38 15.20 8.09
C GLY A 134 13.75 15.76 8.51
N PRO A 135 13.81 16.70 9.49
CA PRO A 135 15.09 17.22 10.00
C PRO A 135 16.00 16.14 10.60
N LYS A 136 15.41 15.12 11.26
CA LYS A 136 16.16 14.01 11.85
C LYS A 136 16.80 13.15 10.77
N LEU A 137 16.05 12.75 9.77
CA LEU A 137 16.56 11.97 8.64
C LEU A 137 17.65 12.73 7.86
N GLU A 138 17.45 14.03 7.57
CA GLU A 138 18.49 14.85 6.95
C GLU A 138 19.79 14.87 7.79
N LYS A 139 19.65 15.09 9.10
CA LYS A 139 20.80 15.16 10.03
C LYS A 139 21.58 13.86 10.10
N ASP A 140 20.89 12.71 10.05
CA ASP A 140 21.49 11.40 10.19
C ASP A 140 22.02 10.84 8.86
N GLY A 141 21.84 11.55 7.75
CA GLY A 141 22.34 11.15 6.43
C GLY A 141 21.33 10.36 5.60
N HIS A 142 20.07 10.31 6.02
CA HIS A 142 18.95 9.61 5.37
C HIS A 142 18.00 10.54 4.64
N GLY A 143 18.43 11.75 4.28
CA GLY A 143 17.60 12.73 3.60
C GLY A 143 17.20 12.36 2.16
N ASP A 144 17.68 11.23 1.65
CA ASP A 144 17.30 10.60 0.38
C ASP A 144 16.11 9.64 0.51
N LYS A 145 15.65 9.35 1.71
CA LYS A 145 14.53 8.44 1.95
C LYS A 145 13.20 9.15 1.69
N ILE A 146 12.33 8.47 0.95
CA ILE A 146 11.01 8.99 0.58
C ILE A 146 10.08 8.98 1.81
N ILE A 147 9.38 10.07 2.04
CA ILE A 147 8.34 10.19 3.08
C ILE A 147 6.98 10.36 2.42
N LEU A 148 6.11 9.37 2.61
CA LEU A 148 4.72 9.38 2.16
C LEU A 148 3.80 9.70 3.35
N GLY A 149 2.93 10.68 3.19
CA GLY A 149 1.92 10.99 4.21
C GLY A 149 0.57 10.36 3.89
N TYR A 150 -0.39 10.51 4.80
CA TYR A 150 -1.74 9.99 4.73
C TYR A 150 -1.81 8.48 5.02
N ASP A 151 -1.66 7.61 4.01
CA ASP A 151 -1.68 6.15 4.14
C ASP A 151 -3.03 5.59 4.64
N GLN A 152 -4.12 6.04 4.02
CA GLN A 152 -5.50 5.77 4.41
C GLN A 152 -6.42 5.70 3.18
N ASN A 153 -7.69 5.29 3.40
CA ASN A 153 -8.72 5.22 2.37
C ASN A 153 -8.96 6.57 1.65
N ARG A 154 -9.23 6.51 0.34
CA ARG A 154 -9.18 7.62 -0.61
C ARG A 154 -10.14 8.78 -0.34
N ALA A 155 -11.34 8.51 0.21
CA ALA A 155 -12.35 9.57 0.41
C ALA A 155 -11.92 10.70 1.36
N GLY A 156 -10.98 10.44 2.26
CA GLY A 156 -10.43 11.45 3.19
C GLY A 156 -9.27 12.27 2.65
N ILE A 157 -8.74 11.96 1.47
CA ILE A 157 -7.45 12.46 0.96
C ILE A 157 -7.39 13.98 0.85
N LYS A 158 -8.48 14.64 0.47
CA LYS A 158 -8.50 16.10 0.22
C LYS A 158 -8.11 16.90 1.47
N GLU A 159 -8.66 16.56 2.62
CA GLU A 159 -8.32 17.21 3.89
C GLU A 159 -6.83 17.09 4.20
N TRP A 160 -6.24 15.91 3.95
CA TRP A 160 -4.85 15.63 4.25
C TRP A 160 -3.90 16.36 3.31
N VAL A 161 -4.10 16.27 2.00
CA VAL A 161 -3.24 16.95 1.03
C VAL A 161 -3.33 18.47 1.13
N ASP A 162 -4.48 19.01 1.59
CA ASP A 162 -4.62 20.45 1.84
C ASP A 162 -3.75 20.93 2.98
N VAL A 163 -3.49 20.10 3.99
CA VAL A 163 -2.60 20.42 5.10
C VAL A 163 -1.14 20.09 4.75
N MET A 164 -0.87 18.90 4.23
CA MET A 164 0.48 18.46 3.86
C MET A 164 1.14 19.37 2.83
N TYR A 165 0.39 19.79 1.82
CA TYR A 165 0.87 20.62 0.71
C TYR A 165 0.34 22.05 0.74
N LYS A 166 0.12 22.58 1.94
CA LYS A 166 -0.39 23.92 2.14
C LYS A 166 0.56 24.99 1.62
N ASP A 167 1.84 24.82 1.86
CA ASP A 167 2.91 25.71 1.47
C ASP A 167 4.26 24.96 1.37
N GLU A 168 5.30 25.65 0.94
CA GLU A 168 6.64 25.06 0.77
C GLU A 168 7.20 24.48 2.08
N ALA A 169 6.93 25.11 3.21
CA ALA A 169 7.46 24.66 4.51
C ALA A 169 6.83 23.36 4.98
N THR A 170 5.51 23.20 4.81
CA THR A 170 4.79 21.96 5.17
C THR A 170 5.10 20.82 4.18
N SER A 171 5.26 21.14 2.89
CA SER A 171 5.50 20.14 1.84
C SER A 171 6.97 19.70 1.71
N LYS A 172 7.90 20.40 2.37
CA LYS A 172 9.35 20.23 2.15
C LYS A 172 9.82 18.78 2.24
N TYR A 173 9.35 18.07 3.23
CA TYR A 173 9.82 16.70 3.53
C TYR A 173 8.91 15.59 3.03
N TYR A 174 7.73 15.94 2.53
CA TYR A 174 6.89 14.94 1.88
C TYR A 174 7.31 14.71 0.44
N ASP A 175 7.45 13.47 0.05
CA ASP A 175 7.71 13.06 -1.33
C ASP A 175 6.45 12.54 -2.02
N GLY A 176 5.39 12.25 -1.25
CA GLY A 176 4.15 11.78 -1.82
C GLY A 176 3.05 11.54 -0.80
N THR A 177 1.94 11.05 -1.34
CA THR A 177 0.73 10.65 -0.62
C THR A 177 0.51 9.16 -0.83
N ALA A 178 0.33 8.43 0.26
CA ALA A 178 -0.02 7.02 0.27
C ALA A 178 -1.54 6.86 0.43
N ILE A 179 -2.13 5.89 -0.24
CA ILE A 179 -3.58 5.64 -0.23
C ILE A 179 -3.90 4.16 -0.12
N HIS A 180 -5.11 3.85 0.40
CA HIS A 180 -5.68 2.52 0.54
C HIS A 180 -7.03 2.42 -0.19
N TRP A 181 -7.51 1.20 -0.44
CA TRP A 181 -8.69 0.97 -1.27
C TRP A 181 -9.95 0.50 -0.52
N TYR A 182 -9.93 0.41 0.81
CA TYR A 182 -10.95 -0.34 1.57
C TYR A 182 -12.32 0.35 1.67
N GLU A 183 -12.42 1.62 1.34
CA GLU A 183 -13.67 2.38 1.49
C GLU A 183 -14.76 1.97 0.50
N SER A 184 -14.40 1.44 -0.68
CA SER A 184 -15.33 0.92 -1.67
C SER A 184 -14.80 -0.34 -2.34
N THR A 185 -15.70 -1.29 -2.64
CA THR A 185 -15.38 -2.47 -3.45
C THR A 185 -15.55 -2.21 -4.94
N TYR A 186 -15.94 -1.02 -5.33
CA TYR A 186 -16.23 -0.67 -6.72
C TYR A 186 -15.60 0.66 -7.17
N ASP A 187 -15.73 1.73 -6.38
CA ASP A 187 -15.24 3.05 -6.73
C ASP A 187 -13.75 3.19 -6.41
N TYR A 188 -12.99 3.74 -7.33
CA TYR A 188 -11.58 4.11 -7.15
C TYR A 188 -11.38 5.61 -6.91
N PHE A 189 -12.46 6.38 -6.68
CA PHE A 189 -12.45 7.79 -6.28
C PHE A 189 -11.62 8.70 -7.20
N ALA A 190 -11.89 8.63 -8.51
CA ALA A 190 -11.11 9.35 -9.53
C ALA A 190 -10.95 10.85 -9.25
N GLU A 191 -12.00 11.53 -8.79
CA GLU A 191 -11.96 12.96 -8.49
C GLU A 191 -11.03 13.28 -7.30
N ASP A 192 -10.96 12.39 -6.32
CA ASP A 192 -10.11 12.53 -5.14
C ASP A 192 -8.65 12.30 -5.50
N LEU A 193 -8.35 11.29 -6.33
CA LEU A 193 -7.01 11.04 -6.86
C LEU A 193 -6.50 12.21 -7.69
N GLN A 194 -7.33 12.71 -8.61
CA GLN A 194 -6.98 13.89 -9.42
C GLN A 194 -6.75 15.12 -8.55
N TYR A 195 -7.59 15.33 -7.53
CA TYR A 195 -7.40 16.45 -6.60
C TYR A 195 -6.05 16.37 -5.90
N ALA A 196 -5.68 15.21 -5.39
CA ALA A 196 -4.38 15.00 -4.73
C ALA A 196 -3.22 15.28 -5.68
N HIS A 197 -3.26 14.72 -6.90
CA HIS A 197 -2.23 14.98 -7.90
C HIS A 197 -2.12 16.48 -8.24
N PHE A 198 -3.24 17.14 -8.56
CA PHE A 198 -3.17 18.57 -8.94
C PHE A 198 -2.79 19.50 -7.79
N LYS A 199 -2.98 19.08 -6.54
CA LYS A 199 -2.50 19.78 -5.37
C LYS A 199 -0.97 19.75 -5.24
N ALA A 200 -0.34 18.65 -5.63
CA ALA A 200 1.11 18.44 -5.56
C ALA A 200 1.60 17.58 -6.75
N PRO A 201 1.66 18.17 -7.98
CA PRO A 201 1.86 17.40 -9.21
C PRO A 201 3.26 16.76 -9.33
N ASP A 202 4.24 17.26 -8.57
CA ASP A 202 5.61 16.74 -8.56
C ASP A 202 5.84 15.68 -7.46
N LYS A 203 4.78 15.30 -6.73
CA LYS A 203 4.84 14.35 -5.64
C LYS A 203 4.22 13.03 -6.04
N TYR A 204 4.74 11.93 -5.50
CA TYR A 204 4.17 10.60 -5.70
C TYR A 204 2.73 10.51 -5.17
N LEU A 205 1.93 9.70 -5.85
CA LEU A 205 0.65 9.20 -5.36
C LEU A 205 0.69 7.68 -5.48
N ILE A 206 0.71 6.96 -4.38
CA ILE A 206 0.93 5.51 -4.36
C ILE A 206 -0.20 4.83 -3.62
N GLU A 207 -0.83 3.86 -4.27
CA GLU A 207 -1.67 2.87 -3.59
C GLU A 207 -0.76 1.92 -2.84
N THR A 208 -0.70 2.07 -1.52
CA THR A 208 0.23 1.38 -0.65
C THR A 208 -0.35 0.12 -0.04
N GLU A 209 -1.68 -0.03 -0.06
CA GLU A 209 -2.32 -1.20 0.49
C GLU A 209 -3.69 -1.48 -0.14
N GLY A 210 -3.84 -2.71 -0.64
CA GLY A 210 -5.11 -3.24 -1.08
C GLY A 210 -5.10 -4.76 -1.07
N CYS A 211 -6.12 -5.41 -0.51
CA CYS A 211 -6.32 -6.85 -0.61
C CYS A 211 -7.79 -7.23 -0.49
N VAL A 212 -8.09 -8.50 -0.73
CA VAL A 212 -9.39 -9.07 -0.39
C VAL A 212 -9.32 -9.57 1.04
N ASP A 213 -9.99 -8.85 1.94
CA ASP A 213 -9.92 -9.04 3.39
C ASP A 213 -11.24 -9.47 4.02
N SER A 214 -11.19 -9.83 5.29
CA SER A 214 -12.27 -10.03 6.28
C SER A 214 -13.48 -10.90 5.89
N GLN A 215 -13.54 -11.36 4.66
CA GLN A 215 -14.63 -12.20 4.12
C GLN A 215 -14.06 -13.46 3.47
N VAL A 216 -12.83 -13.82 3.82
CA VAL A 216 -12.18 -14.99 3.26
C VAL A 216 -12.94 -16.23 3.68
N PRO A 217 -13.47 -17.02 2.74
CA PRO A 217 -14.07 -18.28 3.06
C PRO A 217 -13.00 -19.25 3.60
N GLU A 218 -13.44 -20.30 4.30
CA GLU A 218 -12.55 -21.41 4.61
C GLU A 218 -11.78 -21.87 3.37
N TRP A 219 -10.58 -22.39 3.58
CA TRP A 219 -9.75 -22.93 2.53
C TRP A 219 -10.52 -23.71 1.46
N ARG A 220 -10.26 -23.37 0.23
CA ARG A 220 -10.71 -24.10 -0.95
C ARG A 220 -9.49 -24.45 -1.80
N ASN A 221 -9.58 -25.48 -2.61
CA ASN A 221 -8.53 -25.82 -3.56
C ASN A 221 -8.47 -24.82 -4.73
N ASP A 222 -7.37 -24.83 -5.49
CA ASP A 222 -7.16 -23.96 -6.65
C ASP A 222 -8.33 -23.98 -7.64
N LYS A 223 -8.93 -25.15 -7.85
CA LYS A 223 -10.08 -25.33 -8.72
C LYS A 223 -11.28 -24.50 -8.28
N TRP A 224 -11.50 -24.32 -6.99
CA TRP A 224 -12.56 -23.46 -6.48
C TRP A 224 -12.29 -21.99 -6.79
N TYR A 225 -11.04 -21.51 -6.66
CA TYR A 225 -10.69 -20.11 -6.96
C TYR A 225 -10.92 -19.73 -8.42
N TRP A 226 -10.97 -20.71 -9.32
CA TRP A 226 -11.33 -20.54 -10.74
C TRP A 226 -12.80 -20.82 -11.04
N SER A 227 -13.59 -21.18 -10.04
CA SER A 227 -15.02 -21.47 -10.22
C SER A 227 -15.85 -20.18 -10.27
N LYS A 228 -17.10 -20.36 -10.74
CA LYS A 228 -18.05 -19.24 -10.76
C LYS A 228 -18.41 -18.77 -9.35
N GLU A 229 -18.44 -19.65 -8.38
CA GLU A 229 -18.74 -19.35 -6.98
C GLU A 229 -17.70 -18.37 -6.40
N SER A 230 -16.43 -18.50 -6.75
CA SER A 230 -15.39 -17.57 -6.31
C SER A 230 -15.47 -16.20 -6.98
N THR A 231 -16.08 -16.09 -8.16
CA THR A 231 -16.25 -14.81 -8.86
C THR A 231 -17.38 -13.95 -8.28
N ASP A 232 -18.35 -14.58 -7.61
CA ASP A 232 -19.45 -13.89 -6.92
C ASP A 232 -19.13 -13.67 -5.42
N TRP A 233 -17.91 -13.97 -5.03
CA TRP A 233 -17.43 -13.81 -3.67
C TRP A 233 -17.08 -12.36 -3.37
N GLY A 234 -17.49 -11.91 -2.21
CA GLY A 234 -17.28 -10.54 -1.76
C GLY A 234 -18.60 -9.81 -1.51
N GLY A 235 -18.49 -8.61 -1.08
CA GLY A 235 -19.58 -7.83 -0.51
C GLY A 235 -19.38 -7.74 1.00
N TRP A 236 -19.67 -6.57 1.53
CA TRP A 236 -19.37 -6.27 2.93
C TRP A 236 -20.65 -6.36 3.76
N ASP A 237 -20.97 -7.56 4.21
CA ASP A 237 -22.15 -7.79 5.07
C ASP A 237 -22.08 -7.02 6.39
N TRP A 238 -20.86 -6.73 6.83
CA TRP A 238 -20.59 -5.93 8.03
C TRP A 238 -20.74 -4.41 7.81
N ALA A 239 -20.79 -3.93 6.56
CA ALA A 239 -20.97 -2.51 6.28
C ALA A 239 -22.32 -2.04 6.80
N ARG A 240 -22.36 -0.79 7.27
CA ARG A 240 -23.64 -0.16 7.66
C ARG A 240 -24.59 -0.13 6.47
N GLU A 241 -25.88 -0.19 6.72
CA GLU A 241 -26.91 -0.30 5.66
C GLU A 241 -26.83 0.85 4.65
N GLU A 242 -26.52 2.07 5.12
CA GLU A 242 -26.33 3.23 4.28
C GLU A 242 -25.11 3.15 3.37
N ASP A 243 -24.09 2.38 3.76
CA ASP A 243 -22.81 2.25 3.05
C ASP A 243 -22.77 1.02 2.13
N LYS A 244 -23.72 0.10 2.22
CA LYS A 244 -23.75 -1.12 1.38
C LYS A 244 -23.72 -0.86 -0.12
N HIS A 245 -24.20 0.30 -0.55
CA HIS A 245 -24.13 0.68 -1.96
C HIS A 245 -22.69 0.92 -2.47
N LEU A 246 -21.74 1.20 -1.57
CA LEU A 246 -20.31 1.34 -1.87
C LEU A 246 -19.62 -0.03 -1.98
N HIS A 247 -20.29 -1.07 -1.50
CA HIS A 247 -19.76 -2.42 -1.40
C HIS A 247 -20.66 -3.46 -2.08
N PRO A 248 -20.92 -3.33 -3.39
CA PRO A 248 -21.73 -4.32 -4.09
C PRO A 248 -20.97 -5.66 -4.14
N LYS A 249 -21.72 -6.73 -4.38
CA LYS A 249 -21.07 -8.01 -4.73
C LYS A 249 -20.13 -7.81 -5.90
N TYR A 250 -18.94 -8.35 -5.80
CA TYR A 250 -17.91 -8.23 -6.82
C TYR A 250 -17.12 -9.52 -6.97
N ALA A 251 -16.55 -9.72 -8.17
CA ALA A 251 -15.49 -10.69 -8.35
C ALA A 251 -14.17 -10.05 -7.93
N PRO A 252 -13.40 -10.63 -7.01
CA PRO A 252 -12.11 -10.07 -6.56
C PRO A 252 -11.17 -9.72 -7.72
N VAL A 253 -11.11 -10.58 -8.73
CA VAL A 253 -10.33 -10.36 -9.97
C VAL A 253 -10.75 -9.08 -10.69
N ASN A 254 -12.06 -8.84 -10.78
CA ASN A 254 -12.60 -7.65 -11.46
C ASN A 254 -12.29 -6.38 -10.66
N ARG A 255 -12.35 -6.45 -9.32
CA ARG A 255 -11.98 -5.33 -8.47
C ARG A 255 -10.51 -4.93 -8.67
N TYR A 256 -9.59 -5.90 -8.65
CA TYR A 256 -8.16 -5.65 -8.90
C TYR A 256 -7.95 -5.00 -10.26
N ALA A 257 -8.50 -5.57 -11.33
CA ALA A 257 -8.34 -5.02 -12.68
C ALA A 257 -8.90 -3.60 -12.80
N ARG A 258 -10.09 -3.37 -12.28
CA ARG A 258 -10.76 -2.05 -12.29
C ARG A 258 -9.96 -1.02 -11.49
N ASP A 259 -9.57 -1.39 -10.29
CA ASP A 259 -8.87 -0.48 -9.38
C ASP A 259 -7.50 -0.10 -9.92
N ILE A 260 -6.68 -1.05 -10.36
CA ILE A 260 -5.36 -0.77 -10.93
C ILE A 260 -5.47 0.10 -12.18
N ILE A 261 -6.41 -0.20 -13.11
CA ILE A 261 -6.63 0.65 -14.30
C ILE A 261 -7.11 2.05 -13.88
N GLY A 262 -8.04 2.13 -12.94
CA GLY A 262 -8.55 3.39 -12.41
C GLY A 262 -7.46 4.23 -11.78
N CYS A 263 -6.62 3.63 -10.94
CA CYS A 263 -5.46 4.26 -10.32
C CYS A 263 -4.46 4.79 -11.37
N MET A 264 -4.03 3.94 -12.30
CA MET A 264 -3.07 4.34 -13.35
C MET A 264 -3.58 5.49 -14.21
N ASN A 265 -4.87 5.48 -14.56
CA ASN A 265 -5.48 6.53 -15.35
C ASN A 265 -5.75 7.83 -14.57
N ASN A 266 -5.53 7.82 -13.24
CA ASN A 266 -5.73 8.95 -12.33
C ASN A 266 -4.49 9.26 -11.50
N TRP A 267 -3.31 9.19 -12.12
CA TRP A 267 -2.02 9.67 -11.61
C TRP A 267 -1.41 8.88 -10.45
N VAL A 268 -1.86 7.66 -10.22
CA VAL A 268 -1.25 6.79 -9.21
C VAL A 268 0.00 6.13 -9.80
N ASP A 269 1.14 6.34 -9.16
CA ASP A 269 2.47 5.92 -9.62
C ASP A 269 2.80 4.46 -9.33
N GLY A 270 2.12 3.87 -8.37
CA GLY A 270 2.33 2.48 -7.96
C GLY A 270 1.11 1.90 -7.27
N TRP A 271 0.99 0.57 -7.32
CA TRP A 271 -0.07 -0.19 -6.67
C TRP A 271 0.51 -1.40 -5.97
N VAL A 272 0.26 -1.55 -4.67
CA VAL A 272 0.84 -2.56 -3.81
C VAL A 272 -0.25 -3.41 -3.17
N ASP A 273 -0.14 -4.73 -3.34
CA ASP A 273 -0.98 -5.70 -2.63
C ASP A 273 -0.55 -5.82 -1.16
N TRP A 274 -1.51 -5.94 -0.24
CA TRP A 274 -1.21 -6.07 1.19
C TRP A 274 -0.41 -7.35 1.49
N ASN A 275 -0.84 -8.47 0.93
CA ASN A 275 -0.19 -9.76 1.20
C ASN A 275 0.04 -10.54 -0.10
N MET A 276 1.28 -10.65 -0.53
CA MET A 276 1.63 -11.41 -1.73
C MET A 276 1.46 -12.92 -1.53
N VAL A 277 1.81 -13.43 -0.36
CA VAL A 277 1.82 -14.85 -0.03
C VAL A 277 1.18 -15.08 1.34
N LEU A 278 0.17 -15.94 1.40
CA LEU A 278 -0.47 -16.35 2.64
C LEU A 278 -0.64 -17.88 2.68
N ASP A 279 -0.94 -18.41 3.87
CA ASP A 279 -1.32 -19.79 4.04
C ASP A 279 -2.76 -20.06 3.59
N ARG A 280 -3.18 -21.32 3.67
CA ARG A 280 -4.53 -21.79 3.29
C ARG A 280 -5.66 -21.14 4.09
N GLN A 281 -5.39 -20.63 5.27
CA GLN A 281 -6.38 -19.99 6.11
C GLN A 281 -6.46 -18.48 5.84
N GLY A 282 -5.46 -17.92 5.16
CA GLY A 282 -5.37 -16.48 4.92
C GLY A 282 -4.52 -15.74 5.94
N GLY A 283 -3.56 -16.45 6.54
CA GLY A 283 -2.60 -15.98 7.51
C GLY A 283 -1.17 -16.43 7.17
N PRO A 284 -0.29 -16.57 8.17
CA PRO A 284 -0.57 -16.44 9.62
C PRO A 284 -0.74 -14.98 10.06
N ASN A 285 -1.56 -14.76 11.08
CA ASN A 285 -1.62 -13.51 11.83
C ASN A 285 -2.18 -13.72 13.24
N TRP A 286 -1.78 -12.88 14.19
CA TRP A 286 -2.19 -13.02 15.58
C TRP A 286 -3.65 -12.61 15.80
N PHE A 287 -4.15 -11.65 15.03
CA PHE A 287 -5.50 -11.10 15.19
C PHE A 287 -6.59 -11.94 14.52
N LYS A 288 -6.21 -12.85 13.62
CA LYS A 288 -7.13 -13.68 12.82
C LYS A 288 -7.95 -12.87 11.80
N ASN A 289 -7.37 -11.80 11.30
CA ASN A 289 -7.89 -11.06 10.15
C ASN A 289 -7.47 -11.78 8.86
N TRP A 290 -8.26 -12.76 8.44
CA TRP A 290 -7.91 -13.62 7.32
C TRP A 290 -8.07 -12.90 5.98
N CYS A 291 -7.06 -12.99 5.11
CA CYS A 291 -7.07 -12.40 3.78
C CYS A 291 -6.85 -13.46 2.69
N VAL A 292 -7.11 -13.10 1.44
CA VAL A 292 -6.69 -13.89 0.27
C VAL A 292 -5.49 -13.22 -0.38
N ALA A 293 -4.46 -14.01 -0.65
CA ALA A 293 -3.27 -13.55 -1.35
C ALA A 293 -3.25 -13.99 -2.83
N PRO A 294 -2.48 -13.32 -3.67
CA PRO A 294 -2.14 -13.81 -5.01
C PRO A 294 -1.53 -15.21 -5.01
N VAL A 295 -0.73 -15.54 -4.01
CA VAL A 295 -0.11 -16.86 -3.85
C VAL A 295 -0.52 -17.47 -2.52
N ILE A 296 -0.95 -18.71 -2.53
CA ILE A 296 -1.29 -19.47 -1.32
C ILE A 296 -0.30 -20.64 -1.18
N VAL A 297 0.28 -20.77 0.00
CA VAL A 297 1.17 -21.88 0.33
C VAL A 297 0.49 -22.88 1.26
N ASP A 298 0.73 -24.14 1.01
CA ASP A 298 0.28 -25.25 1.86
C ASP A 298 1.52 -26.03 2.37
N PRO A 299 2.10 -25.65 3.51
CA PRO A 299 3.30 -26.28 4.02
C PRO A 299 3.08 -27.73 4.46
N ASP A 300 1.85 -28.13 4.78
CA ASP A 300 1.52 -29.49 5.19
C ASP A 300 1.62 -30.49 4.03
N ASN A 301 1.34 -30.01 2.80
CA ASN A 301 1.37 -30.82 1.59
C ASN A 301 2.51 -30.45 0.64
N ASP A 302 3.36 -29.50 0.99
CA ASP A 302 4.44 -28.96 0.13
C ASP A 302 3.91 -28.48 -1.23
N GLU A 303 2.82 -27.71 -1.20
CA GLU A 303 2.12 -27.21 -2.39
C GLU A 303 2.04 -25.68 -2.41
N VAL A 304 2.07 -25.12 -3.63
CA VAL A 304 1.91 -23.67 -3.89
C VAL A 304 0.81 -23.48 -4.91
N TYR A 305 -0.11 -22.56 -4.64
CA TYR A 305 -1.24 -22.24 -5.52
C TYR A 305 -1.19 -20.79 -5.96
N PHE A 306 -1.25 -20.57 -7.27
CA PHE A 306 -1.39 -19.25 -7.87
C PHE A 306 -2.87 -18.96 -8.08
N THR A 307 -3.41 -18.00 -7.35
CA THR A 307 -4.82 -17.62 -7.46
C THR A 307 -5.07 -16.76 -8.71
N PRO A 308 -6.33 -16.53 -9.10
CA PRO A 308 -6.64 -15.59 -10.17
C PRO A 308 -6.11 -14.17 -9.93
N LEU A 309 -5.92 -13.74 -8.68
CA LEU A 309 -5.36 -12.44 -8.34
C LEU A 309 -3.91 -12.29 -8.81
N TYR A 310 -3.10 -13.36 -8.65
CA TYR A 310 -1.73 -13.40 -9.18
C TYR A 310 -1.69 -13.09 -10.69
N TYR A 311 -2.55 -13.75 -11.45
CA TYR A 311 -2.59 -13.54 -12.90
C TYR A 311 -3.14 -12.17 -13.27
N THR A 312 -4.09 -11.63 -12.50
CA THR A 312 -4.59 -10.27 -12.71
C THR A 312 -3.46 -9.26 -12.54
N MET A 313 -2.73 -9.33 -11.44
CA MET A 313 -1.58 -8.45 -11.21
C MET A 313 -0.50 -8.63 -12.28
N ALA A 314 -0.27 -9.87 -12.74
CA ALA A 314 0.71 -10.17 -13.79
C ALA A 314 0.37 -9.50 -15.14
N HIS A 315 -0.90 -9.20 -15.42
CA HIS A 315 -1.28 -8.42 -16.62
C HIS A 315 -0.71 -7.00 -16.60
N PHE A 316 -0.44 -6.47 -15.42
CA PHE A 316 0.18 -5.16 -15.25
C PHE A 316 1.69 -5.30 -15.03
N SER A 317 2.12 -5.96 -13.97
CA SER A 317 3.50 -5.98 -13.50
C SER A 317 4.49 -6.58 -14.50
N LYS A 318 4.06 -7.54 -15.32
CA LYS A 318 4.90 -8.15 -16.35
C LYS A 318 5.16 -7.23 -17.53
N TYR A 319 4.20 -6.41 -17.91
CA TYR A 319 4.22 -5.63 -19.16
C TYR A 319 4.41 -4.14 -18.95
N ILE A 320 4.03 -3.59 -17.81
CA ILE A 320 4.24 -2.19 -17.42
C ILE A 320 5.39 -2.19 -16.41
N ARG A 321 6.55 -1.74 -16.85
CA ARG A 321 7.79 -1.86 -16.08
C ARG A 321 8.09 -0.59 -15.27
N PRO A 322 8.87 -0.69 -14.19
CA PRO A 322 9.30 0.49 -13.44
C PRO A 322 9.87 1.57 -14.36
N GLY A 323 9.40 2.81 -14.20
CA GLY A 323 9.76 3.94 -15.05
C GLY A 323 8.93 4.05 -16.34
N ALA A 324 7.88 3.24 -16.50
CA ALA A 324 6.93 3.40 -17.58
C ALA A 324 6.10 4.69 -17.40
N GLU A 325 5.79 5.36 -18.50
CA GLU A 325 4.95 6.56 -18.54
C GLU A 325 3.56 6.19 -19.02
N VAL A 326 2.52 6.47 -18.22
CA VAL A 326 1.13 6.28 -18.64
C VAL A 326 0.81 7.22 -19.80
N ILE A 327 0.20 6.67 -20.83
CA ILE A 327 -0.20 7.44 -22.02
C ILE A 327 -1.73 7.52 -22.10
N ASP A 328 -2.22 8.67 -22.53
CA ASP A 328 -3.66 8.89 -22.69
C ASP A 328 -4.29 7.92 -23.68
N VAL A 329 -5.39 7.30 -23.27
CA VAL A 329 -6.16 6.35 -24.08
C VAL A 329 -7.60 6.84 -24.19
N GLN A 330 -8.04 7.06 -25.42
CA GLN A 330 -9.45 7.32 -25.69
C GLN A 330 -10.19 6.01 -25.94
N ASN A 331 -11.11 5.69 -25.05
CA ASN A 331 -11.97 4.53 -25.15
C ASN A 331 -13.42 4.94 -25.44
N THR A 332 -14.06 4.30 -26.41
CA THR A 332 -15.44 4.59 -26.81
C THR A 332 -16.47 3.58 -26.29
N ASP A 333 -16.02 2.44 -25.78
CA ASP A 333 -16.88 1.39 -25.21
C ASP A 333 -16.84 1.42 -23.70
N LYS A 334 -17.94 1.80 -23.07
CA LYS A 334 -18.06 1.91 -21.61
C LYS A 334 -17.92 0.59 -20.84
N ASP A 335 -18.10 -0.55 -21.52
CA ASP A 335 -17.91 -1.88 -20.92
C ASP A 335 -16.44 -2.31 -20.91
N LEU A 336 -15.56 -1.52 -21.53
CA LEU A 336 -14.11 -1.75 -21.53
C LEU A 336 -13.43 -0.70 -20.66
N MET A 337 -12.57 -1.13 -19.76
CA MET A 337 -11.57 -0.27 -19.12
C MET A 337 -10.23 -0.49 -19.78
N VAL A 338 -9.48 0.56 -20.03
CA VAL A 338 -8.20 0.49 -20.74
C VAL A 338 -7.21 1.40 -20.07
N THR A 339 -6.01 0.89 -19.89
CA THR A 339 -4.83 1.73 -19.59
C THR A 339 -3.71 1.37 -20.56
N ALA A 340 -2.80 2.30 -20.79
CA ALA A 340 -1.62 2.07 -21.61
C ALA A 340 -0.42 2.81 -21.03
N ALA A 341 0.76 2.22 -21.20
CA ALA A 341 2.00 2.83 -20.76
C ALA A 341 3.13 2.59 -21.77
N LYS A 342 4.02 3.55 -21.87
CA LYS A 342 5.26 3.46 -22.63
C LYS A 342 6.39 3.10 -21.68
N ASN A 343 6.98 1.95 -21.88
CA ASN A 343 8.12 1.47 -21.09
C ASN A 343 9.43 2.22 -21.44
N PRO A 344 10.42 2.20 -20.54
CA PRO A 344 11.73 2.81 -20.80
C PRO A 344 12.47 2.28 -22.04
N ASP A 345 12.22 1.04 -22.43
CA ASP A 345 12.76 0.44 -23.66
C ASP A 345 12.02 0.86 -24.95
N GLY A 346 10.98 1.71 -24.81
CA GLY A 346 10.16 2.22 -25.89
C GLY A 346 9.00 1.31 -26.30
N THR A 347 8.84 0.13 -25.70
CA THR A 347 7.66 -0.71 -25.92
C THR A 347 6.42 -0.07 -25.30
N ILE A 348 5.25 -0.35 -25.91
CA ILE A 348 3.96 0.14 -25.40
C ILE A 348 3.15 -1.07 -24.92
N ALA A 349 2.75 -1.02 -23.66
CA ALA A 349 1.86 -1.99 -23.05
C ALA A 349 0.43 -1.44 -23.00
N PHE A 350 -0.54 -2.32 -23.31
CA PHE A 350 -1.97 -2.05 -23.12
C PHE A 350 -2.55 -3.11 -22.21
N VAL A 351 -3.33 -2.68 -21.24
CA VAL A 351 -4.16 -3.57 -20.44
C VAL A 351 -5.61 -3.21 -20.69
N ILE A 352 -6.40 -4.19 -21.11
CA ILE A 352 -7.79 -4.02 -21.46
C ILE A 352 -8.62 -4.97 -20.61
N PHE A 353 -9.51 -4.43 -19.81
CA PHE A 353 -10.43 -5.17 -18.99
C PHE A 353 -11.85 -5.04 -19.56
N ASN A 354 -12.48 -6.17 -19.85
CA ASN A 354 -13.87 -6.24 -20.29
C ASN A 354 -14.77 -6.50 -19.08
N GLU A 355 -15.38 -5.47 -18.57
CA GLU A 355 -16.33 -5.55 -17.44
C GLU A 355 -17.70 -6.10 -17.83
N GLY A 356 -17.97 -6.17 -19.14
CA GLY A 356 -19.23 -6.68 -19.70
C GLY A 356 -19.28 -8.20 -19.77
N MET A 357 -20.51 -8.72 -19.89
CA MET A 357 -20.78 -10.16 -19.98
C MET A 357 -20.66 -10.72 -21.41
N LYS A 358 -20.26 -9.92 -22.39
CA LYS A 358 -20.18 -10.31 -23.79
C LYS A 358 -18.78 -10.12 -24.33
N ASP A 359 -18.40 -11.00 -25.24
CA ASP A 359 -17.15 -10.84 -26.00
C ASP A 359 -17.15 -9.52 -26.77
N LYS A 360 -16.03 -8.82 -26.72
CA LYS A 360 -15.81 -7.55 -27.40
C LYS A 360 -14.68 -7.65 -28.40
N ASN A 361 -14.91 -7.09 -29.59
CA ASN A 361 -13.86 -6.85 -30.56
C ASN A 361 -13.40 -5.40 -30.45
N TYR A 362 -12.11 -5.16 -30.45
CA TYR A 362 -11.53 -3.83 -30.40
C TYR A 362 -10.45 -3.64 -31.47
N GLU A 363 -10.21 -2.39 -31.82
CA GLU A 363 -9.15 -1.98 -32.72
C GLU A 363 -8.29 -0.93 -32.03
N LEU A 364 -6.98 -1.14 -31.96
CA LEU A 364 -6.04 -0.17 -31.45
C LEU A 364 -5.62 0.77 -32.58
N ARG A 365 -5.77 2.08 -32.36
CA ARG A 365 -5.35 3.11 -33.29
C ARG A 365 -4.39 4.06 -32.61
N PHE A 366 -3.20 4.21 -33.16
CA PHE A 366 -2.26 5.22 -32.71
C PHE A 366 -2.57 6.55 -33.39
N ALA A 367 -2.79 7.61 -32.63
CA ALA A 367 -2.84 8.95 -33.18
C ALA A 367 -1.48 9.29 -33.78
N LYS A 368 -1.46 9.79 -35.01
CA LYS A 368 -0.22 10.33 -35.60
C LYS A 368 0.20 11.53 -34.74
N ALA A 369 1.35 11.45 -34.11
CA ALA A 369 1.96 12.60 -33.47
C ALA A 369 2.14 13.68 -34.55
N TRP A 370 1.45 14.80 -34.42
CA TRP A 370 1.78 16.02 -35.13
C TRP A 370 3.03 16.55 -34.44
N LEU A 371 4.20 16.29 -35.04
CA LEU A 371 5.41 17.02 -34.67
C LEU A 371 5.16 18.47 -35.06
N ILE A 372 4.76 19.29 -34.10
CA ILE A 372 4.88 20.74 -34.20
C ILE A 372 6.36 21.00 -33.92
N SER A 373 7.15 21.08 -35.00
CA SER A 373 8.50 21.69 -34.90
C SER A 373 8.31 23.18 -34.67
N THR A 374 8.61 23.61 -33.45
CA THR A 374 8.92 25.02 -33.18
C THR A 374 10.40 25.25 -33.33
#